data_1665bebcc416f80ebe12402eb0541623
#
_entry.id   1665bebcc416f80ebe12402eb0541623
#
_cell.length_a   1.000
_cell.length_b   1.000
_cell.length_c   1.000
_cell.angle_alpha   90.00
_cell.angle_beta   90.00
_cell.angle_gamma   90.00
#
_symmetry.space_group_name_H-M   'P 1'
#
loop_
_entity.id
_entity.type
_entity.pdbx_description
1 polymer ?
#
loop_
_entity_poly.entity_id
_entity_poly.type
_entity_poly.pdbx_seq_one_letter_code
_entity_poly.pdbx_strand_id
1 'polypeptide(L)'
;DINGFHSMEYRQCRTYEDFEYAMKFKYSEDEVTEMDTVKGVRESGKRLLTMIFRKNNVMLLFLMPDGKAESVKRVLDYLETGLGIDVFRRLFPVILTDNGSEFKKVDELELTLDEDGFLVYRTSLYYCDPMASWQKGCIEKNHEFIRYAVPKGKSLNPYTQEDMTLLMNHINSVKRPGLGNKSPYELVEEDDEDFKALMSLLKMHLIPPDEVHLMPDLFVKK
;
A
#
# COMPACT_ATOMS: atom_id res chain seq x y z
N ASP A 1 14.70 16.45 -26.18
CA ASP A 1 13.24 16.19 -26.08
C ASP A 1 12.70 16.88 -24.83
N ILE A 2 12.23 18.13 -24.99
CA ILE A 2 11.79 19.03 -23.91
C ILE A 2 10.60 18.40 -23.14
N ASN A 3 9.78 17.61 -23.82
CA ASN A 3 8.64 16.92 -23.21
C ASN A 3 9.05 15.78 -22.26
N GLY A 4 10.18 15.13 -22.49
CA GLY A 4 10.69 14.08 -21.61
C GLY A 4 11.23 14.62 -20.28
N PHE A 5 11.81 15.82 -20.30
CA PHE A 5 12.38 16.43 -19.10
C PHE A 5 11.30 16.86 -18.10
N HIS A 6 10.24 17.52 -18.57
CA HIS A 6 9.11 17.91 -17.72
C HIS A 6 8.31 16.73 -17.15
N SER A 7 8.28 15.59 -17.88
CA SER A 7 7.52 14.41 -17.41
C SER A 7 8.16 13.68 -16.22
N MET A 8 9.41 14.01 -15.85
CA MET A 8 10.17 13.34 -14.78
C MET A 8 10.48 14.25 -13.58
N GLU A 9 9.96 15.47 -13.59
CA GLU A 9 10.22 16.47 -12.54
C GLU A 9 9.78 16.01 -11.15
N TYR A 10 8.70 15.21 -11.06
CA TYR A 10 8.23 14.61 -9.81
C TYR A 10 9.26 13.71 -9.12
N ARG A 11 10.24 13.18 -9.89
CA ARG A 11 11.30 12.30 -9.36
C ARG A 11 12.52 13.06 -8.82
N GLN A 12 12.55 14.37 -8.91
CA GLN A 12 13.70 15.13 -8.43
C GLN A 12 13.93 14.89 -6.94
N CYS A 13 15.13 14.44 -6.58
CA CYS A 13 15.50 14.01 -5.24
C CYS A 13 14.69 12.82 -4.67
N ARG A 14 14.01 12.05 -5.55
CA ARG A 14 13.17 10.91 -5.18
C ARG A 14 13.40 9.69 -6.06
N THR A 15 14.58 9.59 -6.68
CA THR A 15 14.95 8.43 -7.50
C THR A 15 15.21 7.20 -6.63
N TYR A 16 15.32 6.03 -7.24
CA TYR A 16 15.71 4.83 -6.50
C TYR A 16 17.11 4.94 -5.89
N GLU A 17 18.03 5.61 -6.56
CA GLU A 17 19.35 5.92 -6.00
C GLU A 17 19.25 6.81 -4.76
N ASP A 18 18.37 7.84 -4.78
CA ASP A 18 18.08 8.65 -3.60
C ASP A 18 17.45 7.82 -2.47
N PHE A 19 16.59 6.86 -2.81
CA PHE A 19 16.04 5.91 -1.86
C PHE A 19 17.12 5.05 -1.21
N GLU A 20 18.02 4.46 -1.99
CA GLU A 20 19.13 3.66 -1.47
C GLU A 20 20.04 4.49 -0.54
N TYR A 21 20.29 5.75 -0.90
CA TYR A 21 21.03 6.67 -0.06
C TYR A 21 20.29 6.94 1.26
N ALA A 22 18.99 7.22 1.20
CA ALA A 22 18.18 7.44 2.39
C ALA A 22 18.12 6.21 3.29
N MET A 23 18.06 5.00 2.72
CA MET A 23 18.11 3.75 3.47
C MET A 23 19.45 3.54 4.18
N LYS A 24 20.53 4.00 3.57
CA LYS A 24 21.87 3.88 4.16
C LYS A 24 22.10 4.83 5.34
N PHE A 25 21.49 6.02 5.32
CA PHE A 25 21.82 7.10 6.27
C PHE A 25 20.66 7.58 7.14
N LYS A 26 19.41 7.30 6.78
CA LYS A 26 18.26 7.89 7.46
C LYS A 26 17.22 6.87 7.90
N TYR A 27 16.90 5.88 7.09
CA TYR A 27 15.81 4.92 7.35
C TYR A 27 16.35 3.49 7.46
N SER A 28 15.56 2.61 8.08
CA SER A 28 15.78 1.16 8.10
C SER A 28 14.80 0.46 7.17
N GLU A 29 15.09 -0.80 6.80
CA GLU A 29 14.18 -1.63 5.99
C GLU A 29 12.79 -1.77 6.62
N ASP A 30 12.70 -1.83 7.94
CA ASP A 30 11.44 -1.94 8.68
C ASP A 30 10.55 -0.69 8.58
N GLU A 31 11.10 0.43 8.16
CA GLU A 31 10.36 1.67 7.97
C GLU A 31 9.75 1.82 6.56
N VAL A 32 10.08 0.90 5.64
CA VAL A 32 9.64 0.98 4.25
C VAL A 32 8.25 0.37 4.06
N THR A 33 7.37 1.13 3.44
CA THR A 33 6.13 0.64 2.85
C THR A 33 6.25 0.69 1.33
N GLU A 34 5.99 -0.43 0.65
CA GLU A 34 5.85 -0.47 -0.80
C GLU A 34 4.40 -0.20 -1.19
N MET A 35 4.18 0.56 -2.25
CA MET A 35 2.84 0.92 -2.74
C MET A 35 2.72 0.66 -4.24
N ASP A 36 1.58 0.12 -4.65
CA ASP A 36 1.29 -0.21 -6.04
C ASP A 36 -0.22 -0.19 -6.31
N THR A 37 -0.61 -0.33 -7.57
CA THR A 37 -2.01 -0.51 -7.95
C THR A 37 -2.21 -1.83 -8.69
N VAL A 38 -3.35 -2.47 -8.41
CA VAL A 38 -3.80 -3.66 -9.13
C VAL A 38 -4.98 -3.28 -10.01
N LYS A 39 -4.85 -3.58 -11.31
CA LYS A 39 -5.88 -3.37 -12.32
C LYS A 39 -6.69 -4.65 -12.51
N GLY A 40 -8.00 -4.52 -12.68
CA GLY A 40 -8.85 -5.61 -13.13
C GLY A 40 -8.75 -5.82 -14.63
N VAL A 41 -9.58 -5.13 -15.38
CA VAL A 41 -9.54 -5.07 -16.85
C VAL A 41 -8.78 -3.82 -17.32
N ARG A 42 -8.35 -3.82 -18.60
CA ARG A 42 -7.56 -2.70 -19.16
C ARG A 42 -8.32 -1.39 -19.23
N GLU A 43 -9.60 -1.46 -19.50
CA GLU A 43 -10.44 -0.29 -19.71
C GLU A 43 -11.09 0.11 -18.39
N SER A 44 -11.16 1.35 -18.11
CA SER A 44 -11.81 2.08 -17.00
C SER A 44 -12.38 1.29 -15.82
N GLY A 45 -12.54 1.93 -14.72
CA GLY A 45 -13.23 1.41 -13.55
C GLY A 45 -12.33 1.34 -12.33
N LYS A 46 -12.80 0.61 -11.34
CA LYS A 46 -12.15 0.49 -10.05
C LYS A 46 -10.72 -0.07 -10.15
N ARG A 47 -9.87 0.46 -9.30
CA ARG A 47 -8.49 0.00 -9.08
C ARG A 47 -8.32 -0.38 -7.62
N LEU A 48 -7.41 -1.28 -7.35
CA LEU A 48 -7.03 -1.63 -5.98
C LEU A 48 -5.68 -0.99 -5.68
N LEU A 49 -5.66 -0.06 -4.71
CA LEU A 49 -4.41 0.43 -4.16
C LEU A 49 -3.93 -0.58 -3.12
N THR A 50 -2.70 -1.01 -3.25
CA THR A 50 -2.05 -1.95 -2.34
C THR A 50 -0.87 -1.28 -1.66
N MET A 51 -0.73 -1.51 -0.37
CA MET A 51 0.42 -1.08 0.42
C MET A 51 0.89 -2.26 1.25
N ILE A 52 2.20 -2.49 1.31
CA ILE A 52 2.76 -3.56 2.13
C ILE A 52 3.89 -3.03 3.01
N PHE A 53 3.85 -3.36 4.29
CA PHE A 53 4.94 -3.06 5.22
C PHE A 53 6.05 -4.09 5.07
N ARG A 54 7.28 -3.66 4.78
CA ARG A 54 8.43 -4.58 4.75
C ARG A 54 8.70 -5.22 6.11
N LYS A 55 8.38 -4.52 7.20
CA LYS A 55 8.56 -4.98 8.58
C LYS A 55 7.93 -6.34 8.86
N ASN A 56 6.69 -6.55 8.42
CA ASN A 56 5.88 -7.72 8.78
C ASN A 56 5.09 -8.33 7.62
N ASN A 57 5.24 -7.79 6.41
CA ASN A 57 4.47 -8.18 5.22
C ASN A 57 2.96 -7.99 5.32
N VAL A 58 2.47 -7.22 6.28
CA VAL A 58 1.04 -6.85 6.31
C VAL A 58 0.72 -6.01 5.10
N MET A 59 -0.28 -6.44 4.33
CA MET A 59 -0.75 -5.77 3.13
C MET A 59 -2.09 -5.09 3.38
N LEU A 60 -2.18 -3.84 2.97
CA LEU A 60 -3.41 -3.03 3.00
C LEU A 60 -4.03 -3.01 1.61
N LEU A 61 -5.34 -3.12 1.53
CA LEU A 61 -6.11 -3.09 0.29
C LEU A 61 -7.16 -1.98 0.34
N PHE A 62 -7.11 -1.06 -0.62
CA PHE A 62 -8.08 0.03 -0.75
C PHE A 62 -8.69 0.03 -2.14
N LEU A 63 -10.00 -0.10 -2.22
CA LEU A 63 -10.72 -0.04 -3.50
C LEU A 63 -10.96 1.41 -3.89
N MET A 64 -10.35 1.82 -5.00
CA MET A 64 -10.50 3.16 -5.55
C MET A 64 -11.50 3.15 -6.71
N PRO A 65 -12.27 4.24 -6.93
CA PRO A 65 -13.23 4.33 -8.03
C PRO A 65 -12.55 4.33 -9.41
N ASP A 66 -11.28 4.74 -9.45
CA ASP A 66 -10.47 4.85 -10.67
C ASP A 66 -8.97 4.78 -10.36
N GLY A 67 -8.12 4.93 -11.38
CA GLY A 67 -6.67 4.96 -11.27
C GLY A 67 -6.07 6.38 -11.32
N LYS A 68 -6.78 7.38 -10.83
CA LYS A 68 -6.32 8.77 -10.83
C LYS A 68 -5.53 9.09 -9.57
N ALA A 69 -4.63 10.07 -9.68
CA ALA A 69 -3.83 10.56 -8.56
C ALA A 69 -4.69 11.06 -7.38
N GLU A 70 -5.83 11.66 -7.67
CA GLU A 70 -6.79 12.14 -6.67
C GLU A 70 -7.33 10.99 -5.80
N SER A 71 -7.56 9.82 -6.38
CA SER A 71 -8.03 8.65 -5.64
C SER A 71 -6.97 8.11 -4.69
N VAL A 72 -5.70 8.11 -5.09
CA VAL A 72 -4.58 7.75 -4.20
C VAL A 72 -4.45 8.74 -3.06
N LYS A 73 -4.52 10.04 -3.35
CA LYS A 73 -4.51 11.09 -2.33
C LYS A 73 -5.60 10.88 -1.29
N ARG A 74 -6.82 10.58 -1.71
CA ARG A 74 -7.96 10.31 -0.80
C ARG A 74 -7.70 9.14 0.15
N VAL A 75 -7.02 8.10 -0.31
CA VAL A 75 -6.66 6.99 0.57
C VAL A 75 -5.67 7.43 1.65
N LEU A 76 -4.61 8.17 1.26
CA LEU A 76 -3.65 8.69 2.24
C LEU A 76 -4.29 9.70 3.19
N ASP A 77 -5.17 10.56 2.70
CA ASP A 77 -5.92 11.51 3.53
C ASP A 77 -6.85 10.78 4.53
N TYR A 78 -7.50 9.71 4.09
CA TYR A 78 -8.33 8.87 4.96
C TYR A 78 -7.51 8.24 6.10
N LEU A 79 -6.34 7.70 5.79
CA LEU A 79 -5.44 7.14 6.78
C LEU A 79 -4.95 8.20 7.76
N GLU A 80 -4.52 9.35 7.27
CA GLU A 80 -4.06 10.45 8.13
C GLU A 80 -5.18 10.98 9.03
N THR A 81 -6.37 11.19 8.48
CA THR A 81 -7.53 11.68 9.26
C THR A 81 -7.93 10.69 10.35
N GLY A 82 -7.92 9.39 10.03
CA GLY A 82 -8.31 8.34 10.97
C GLY A 82 -7.28 8.06 12.06
N LEU A 83 -5.98 8.20 11.74
CA LEU A 83 -4.88 7.90 12.65
C LEU A 83 -4.36 9.14 13.41
N GLY A 84 -4.51 10.32 12.82
CA GLY A 84 -3.78 11.51 13.20
C GLY A 84 -2.39 11.59 12.54
N ILE A 85 -1.88 12.80 12.36
CA ILE A 85 -0.62 13.03 11.61
C ILE A 85 0.58 12.35 12.25
N ASP A 86 0.67 12.33 13.58
CA ASP A 86 1.83 11.76 14.27
C ASP A 86 1.90 10.24 14.11
N VAL A 87 0.78 9.54 14.27
CA VAL A 87 0.68 8.10 14.05
C VAL A 87 0.92 7.77 12.57
N PHE A 88 0.34 8.54 11.66
CA PHE A 88 0.58 8.38 10.22
C PHE A 88 2.07 8.47 9.87
N ARG A 89 2.77 9.48 10.39
CA ARG A 89 4.21 9.65 10.15
C ARG A 89 5.04 8.49 10.68
N ARG A 90 4.69 7.93 11.83
CA ARG A 90 5.40 6.79 12.42
C ARG A 90 5.15 5.49 11.67
N LEU A 91 3.93 5.31 11.13
CA LEU A 91 3.58 4.11 10.36
C LEU A 91 4.09 4.16 8.91
N PHE A 92 4.10 5.34 8.29
CA PHE A 92 4.46 5.53 6.88
C PHE A 92 5.58 6.55 6.71
N PRO A 93 6.75 6.35 7.35
CA PRO A 93 7.85 7.33 7.25
C PRO A 93 8.42 7.40 5.84
N VAL A 94 8.45 6.27 5.12
CA VAL A 94 8.95 6.20 3.74
C VAL A 94 8.11 5.24 2.90
N ILE A 95 7.69 5.71 1.74
CA ILE A 95 6.90 4.93 0.76
C ILE A 95 7.69 4.83 -0.54
N LEU A 96 7.84 3.59 -1.03
CA LEU A 96 8.46 3.29 -2.33
C LEU A 96 7.36 2.85 -3.31
N THR A 97 7.30 3.51 -4.46
CA THR A 97 6.30 3.23 -5.49
C THR A 97 6.91 3.21 -6.90
N ASP A 98 6.11 2.89 -7.89
CA ASP A 98 6.52 2.97 -9.29
C ASP A 98 6.20 4.34 -9.92
N ASN A 99 6.40 4.46 -11.23
CA ASN A 99 6.19 5.68 -11.98
C ASN A 99 4.79 5.77 -12.61
N GLY A 100 3.80 5.09 -12.04
CA GLY A 100 2.41 5.20 -12.47
C GLY A 100 1.90 6.63 -12.41
N SER A 101 1.04 7.01 -13.34
CA SER A 101 0.48 8.37 -13.40
C SER A 101 -0.27 8.75 -12.12
N GLU A 102 -0.82 7.77 -11.42
CA GLU A 102 -1.52 7.91 -10.14
C GLU A 102 -0.61 8.35 -8.99
N PHE A 103 0.71 8.18 -9.12
CA PHE A 103 1.70 8.50 -8.08
C PHE A 103 2.53 9.75 -8.38
N LYS A 104 2.30 10.43 -9.51
CA LYS A 104 3.15 11.54 -9.96
C LYS A 104 2.89 12.88 -9.29
N LYS A 105 1.75 13.05 -8.65
CA LYS A 105 1.43 14.27 -7.90
C LYS A 105 2.05 14.23 -6.50
N VAL A 106 3.38 14.20 -6.44
CA VAL A 106 4.15 13.93 -5.23
C VAL A 106 3.84 14.88 -4.10
N ASP A 107 3.67 16.16 -4.36
CA ASP A 107 3.37 17.16 -3.32
C ASP A 107 2.02 16.88 -2.63
N GLU A 108 1.02 16.43 -3.39
CA GLU A 108 -0.28 16.05 -2.83
C GLU A 108 -0.21 14.77 -1.97
N LEU A 109 0.76 13.91 -2.21
CA LEU A 109 0.95 12.67 -1.45
C LEU A 109 1.83 12.89 -0.22
N GLU A 110 2.86 13.74 -0.31
CA GLU A 110 3.81 13.98 0.79
C GLU A 110 3.36 15.07 1.76
N LEU A 111 2.64 16.09 1.29
CA LEU A 111 2.29 17.26 2.09
C LEU A 111 0.87 17.20 2.64
N THR A 112 0.72 17.75 3.81
CA THR A 112 -0.58 17.99 4.47
C THR A 112 -0.55 19.30 5.24
N LEU A 113 -1.70 19.76 5.71
CA LEU A 113 -1.81 20.89 6.62
C LEU A 113 -1.78 20.39 8.06
N ASP A 114 -0.96 21.01 8.90
CA ASP A 114 -1.02 20.79 10.34
C ASP A 114 -2.21 21.53 10.99
N GLU A 115 -2.35 21.40 12.32
CA GLU A 115 -3.43 22.02 13.08
C GLU A 115 -3.44 23.55 12.99
N ASP A 116 -2.27 24.15 12.75
CA ASP A 116 -2.11 25.60 12.59
C ASP A 116 -2.27 26.06 11.13
N GLY A 117 -2.51 25.13 10.19
CA GLY A 117 -2.70 25.40 8.78
C GLY A 117 -1.41 25.56 7.98
N PHE A 118 -0.26 25.14 8.52
CA PHE A 118 1.01 25.12 7.81
C PHE A 118 1.18 23.82 7.01
N LEU A 119 1.78 23.94 5.81
CA LEU A 119 2.18 22.77 5.02
C LEU A 119 3.33 22.06 5.69
N VAL A 120 3.15 20.77 5.95
CA VAL A 120 4.15 19.89 6.56
C VAL A 120 4.21 18.57 5.80
N TYR A 121 5.36 17.89 5.86
CA TYR A 121 5.48 16.55 5.30
C TYR A 121 4.81 15.52 6.22
N ARG A 122 4.02 14.63 5.63
CA ARG A 122 3.44 13.45 6.32
C ARG A 122 4.19 12.16 6.02
N THR A 123 4.88 12.09 4.88
CA THR A 123 5.68 10.94 4.45
C THR A 123 6.78 11.38 3.49
N SER A 124 7.72 10.49 3.19
CA SER A 124 8.70 10.66 2.12
C SER A 124 8.47 9.62 1.04
N LEU A 125 8.26 10.06 -0.19
CA LEU A 125 7.97 9.22 -1.33
C LEU A 125 9.20 9.06 -2.22
N TYR A 126 9.50 7.83 -2.64
CA TYR A 126 10.55 7.51 -3.60
C TYR A 126 9.99 6.65 -4.73
N TYR A 127 10.63 6.73 -5.89
CA TYR A 127 10.20 6.04 -7.10
C TYR A 127 11.24 5.02 -7.54
N CYS A 128 10.77 3.82 -7.87
CA CYS A 128 11.58 2.81 -8.53
C CYS A 128 12.06 3.31 -9.89
N ASP A 129 13.12 2.71 -10.40
CA ASP A 129 13.52 2.93 -11.79
C ASP A 129 12.43 2.41 -12.74
N PRO A 130 12.28 3.02 -13.92
CA PRO A 130 11.33 2.53 -14.90
C PRO A 130 11.55 1.05 -15.23
N MET A 131 10.48 0.28 -15.26
CA MET A 131 10.48 -1.16 -15.55
C MET A 131 11.29 -2.03 -14.58
N ALA A 132 11.66 -1.51 -13.41
CA ALA A 132 12.43 -2.21 -12.38
C ALA A 132 11.53 -2.74 -11.26
N SER A 133 10.59 -3.60 -11.60
CA SER A 133 9.60 -4.12 -10.65
C SER A 133 10.23 -4.87 -9.46
N TRP A 134 11.40 -5.50 -9.68
CA TRP A 134 12.15 -6.18 -8.61
C TRP A 134 12.56 -5.27 -7.44
N GLN A 135 12.57 -3.95 -7.64
CA GLN A 135 12.85 -2.96 -6.59
C GLN A 135 11.71 -2.87 -5.56
N LYS A 136 10.51 -3.36 -5.92
CA LYS A 136 9.36 -3.55 -5.04
C LYS A 136 8.99 -5.04 -4.93
N GLY A 137 9.97 -5.90 -4.76
CA GLY A 137 9.76 -7.36 -4.78
C GLY A 137 8.82 -7.87 -3.70
N CYS A 138 8.71 -7.17 -2.57
CA CYS A 138 7.81 -7.58 -1.49
C CYS A 138 6.35 -7.48 -1.93
N ILE A 139 5.92 -6.34 -2.47
CA ILE A 139 4.53 -6.15 -2.89
C ILE A 139 4.18 -6.98 -4.12
N GLU A 140 5.09 -7.10 -5.09
CA GLU A 140 4.85 -7.89 -6.29
C GLU A 140 4.61 -9.36 -5.98
N LYS A 141 5.45 -9.95 -5.14
CA LYS A 141 5.30 -11.33 -4.68
C LYS A 141 3.97 -11.53 -3.95
N ASN A 142 3.52 -10.57 -3.17
CA ASN A 142 2.28 -10.66 -2.40
C ASN A 142 1.02 -10.41 -3.24
N HIS A 143 1.13 -9.80 -4.42
CA HIS A 143 0.00 -9.66 -5.34
C HIS A 143 -0.57 -11.00 -5.82
N GLU A 144 0.21 -12.09 -5.76
CA GLU A 144 -0.29 -13.43 -6.07
C GLU A 144 -1.47 -13.83 -5.18
N PHE A 145 -1.45 -13.45 -3.90
CA PHE A 145 -2.55 -13.74 -2.98
C PHE A 145 -3.85 -13.06 -3.39
N ILE A 146 -3.78 -11.85 -3.92
CA ILE A 146 -4.96 -11.18 -4.50
C ILE A 146 -5.51 -11.98 -5.67
N ARG A 147 -4.62 -12.52 -6.51
CA ARG A 147 -5.00 -13.23 -7.74
C ARG A 147 -5.65 -14.58 -7.50
N TYR A 148 -5.47 -15.18 -6.34
CA TYR A 148 -6.21 -16.39 -5.95
C TYR A 148 -7.72 -16.10 -5.79
N ALA A 149 -8.09 -14.95 -5.23
CA ALA A 149 -9.49 -14.58 -5.03
C ALA A 149 -10.07 -13.75 -6.19
N VAL A 150 -9.24 -12.89 -6.79
CA VAL A 150 -9.60 -12.06 -7.95
C VAL A 150 -8.66 -12.37 -9.10
N PRO A 151 -8.97 -13.36 -9.94
CA PRO A 151 -8.12 -13.76 -11.06
C PRO A 151 -7.83 -12.60 -12.02
N LYS A 152 -6.67 -12.68 -12.66
CA LYS A 152 -6.25 -11.68 -13.66
C LYS A 152 -7.29 -11.54 -14.77
N GLY A 153 -7.57 -10.30 -15.15
CA GLY A 153 -8.56 -10.01 -16.20
C GLY A 153 -10.00 -9.91 -15.70
N LYS A 154 -10.28 -10.15 -14.43
CA LYS A 154 -11.58 -9.89 -13.83
C LYS A 154 -11.73 -8.41 -13.47
N SER A 155 -12.92 -7.86 -13.74
CA SER A 155 -13.24 -6.49 -13.33
C SER A 155 -13.31 -6.36 -11.80
N LEU A 156 -12.83 -5.24 -11.28
CA LEU A 156 -12.99 -4.88 -9.87
C LEU A 156 -14.31 -4.17 -9.58
N ASN A 157 -15.08 -3.79 -10.62
CA ASN A 157 -16.30 -3.02 -10.46
C ASN A 157 -17.38 -3.68 -9.57
N PRO A 158 -17.56 -5.01 -9.56
CA PRO A 158 -18.56 -5.65 -8.70
C PRO A 158 -18.23 -5.63 -7.22
N TYR A 159 -16.95 -5.38 -6.86
CA TYR A 159 -16.51 -5.45 -5.47
C TYR A 159 -16.72 -4.14 -4.72
N THR A 160 -16.82 -4.26 -3.40
CA THR A 160 -16.90 -3.17 -2.44
C THR A 160 -15.62 -3.11 -1.58
N GLN A 161 -15.44 -2.02 -0.82
CA GLN A 161 -14.35 -1.97 0.16
C GLN A 161 -14.50 -3.06 1.24
N GLU A 162 -15.73 -3.43 1.60
CA GLU A 162 -15.97 -4.54 2.55
C GLU A 162 -15.45 -5.87 2.01
N ASP A 163 -15.65 -6.14 0.71
CA ASP A 163 -15.07 -7.31 0.05
C ASP A 163 -13.55 -7.29 0.11
N MET A 164 -12.93 -6.13 -0.14
CA MET A 164 -11.47 -5.98 -0.09
C MET A 164 -10.94 -6.07 1.34
N THR A 165 -11.68 -5.62 2.34
CA THR A 165 -11.34 -5.80 3.75
C THR A 165 -11.37 -7.28 4.14
N LEU A 166 -12.36 -8.01 3.68
CA LEU A 166 -12.43 -9.47 3.86
C LEU A 166 -11.21 -10.15 3.23
N LEU A 167 -10.91 -9.83 1.97
CA LEU A 167 -9.75 -10.36 1.28
C LEU A 167 -8.45 -10.03 1.99
N MET A 168 -8.28 -8.80 2.43
CA MET A 168 -7.11 -8.32 3.17
C MET A 168 -6.89 -9.14 4.44
N ASN A 169 -7.94 -9.42 5.20
CA ASN A 169 -7.84 -10.21 6.43
C ASN A 169 -7.43 -11.66 6.13
N HIS A 170 -7.97 -12.27 5.08
CA HIS A 170 -7.55 -13.61 4.67
C HIS A 170 -6.09 -13.65 4.20
N ILE A 171 -5.67 -12.69 3.36
CA ILE A 171 -4.28 -12.60 2.88
C ILE A 171 -3.30 -12.47 4.04
N ASN A 172 -3.56 -11.57 4.98
CA ASN A 172 -2.68 -11.32 6.12
C ASN A 172 -2.72 -12.43 7.19
N SER A 173 -3.62 -13.39 7.05
CA SER A 173 -3.74 -14.55 7.94
C SER A 173 -3.11 -15.82 7.37
N VAL A 174 -2.58 -15.78 6.14
CA VAL A 174 -1.89 -16.92 5.53
C VAL A 174 -0.52 -17.10 6.18
N LYS A 175 -0.28 -18.28 6.72
CA LYS A 175 1.05 -18.68 7.21
C LYS A 175 2.00 -18.86 6.02
N ARG A 176 3.23 -18.37 6.17
CA ARG A 176 4.21 -18.35 5.08
C ARG A 176 5.54 -18.93 5.52
N PRO A 177 6.10 -19.89 4.76
CA PRO A 177 7.41 -20.46 5.09
C PRO A 177 8.51 -19.41 5.21
N GLY A 178 8.51 -18.40 4.33
CA GLY A 178 9.47 -17.29 4.37
C GLY A 178 9.36 -16.36 5.57
N LEU A 179 8.30 -16.49 6.36
CA LEU A 179 8.05 -15.73 7.61
C LEU A 179 8.12 -16.64 8.84
N GLY A 180 8.89 -17.72 8.79
CA GLY A 180 8.99 -18.66 9.90
C GLY A 180 7.67 -19.40 10.19
N ASN A 181 6.89 -19.69 9.17
CA ASN A 181 5.55 -20.29 9.25
C ASN A 181 4.53 -19.46 10.05
N LYS A 182 4.76 -18.16 10.14
CA LYS A 182 3.80 -17.19 10.69
C LYS A 182 3.08 -16.45 9.58
N SER A 183 1.88 -15.97 9.87
CA SER A 183 1.17 -15.02 9.01
C SER A 183 1.68 -13.60 9.26
N PRO A 184 1.45 -12.66 8.32
CA PRO A 184 1.75 -11.26 8.56
C PRO A 184 1.13 -10.70 9.84
N TYR A 185 -0.13 -11.01 10.14
CA TYR A 185 -0.77 -10.56 11.38
C TYR A 185 -0.11 -11.13 12.65
N GLU A 186 0.40 -12.35 12.61
CA GLU A 186 1.13 -12.94 13.74
C GLU A 186 2.50 -12.29 13.98
N LEU A 187 3.03 -11.53 13.01
CA LEU A 187 4.28 -10.78 13.13
C LEU A 187 4.07 -9.36 13.69
N VAL A 188 2.84 -8.90 13.85
CA VAL A 188 2.56 -7.62 14.50
C VAL A 188 2.85 -7.74 15.98
N GLU A 189 3.69 -6.85 16.50
CA GLU A 189 4.06 -6.85 17.92
C GLU A 189 2.89 -6.44 18.79
N GLU A 190 2.73 -7.11 19.94
CA GLU A 190 1.59 -6.88 20.85
C GLU A 190 1.57 -5.48 21.46
N ASP A 191 2.71 -4.83 21.58
CA ASP A 191 2.88 -3.49 22.13
C ASP A 191 2.97 -2.37 21.08
N ASP A 192 2.79 -2.71 19.79
CA ASP A 192 2.76 -1.73 18.71
C ASP A 192 1.39 -1.03 18.66
N GLU A 193 1.24 0.01 19.49
CA GLU A 193 -0.02 0.76 19.60
C GLU A 193 -0.39 1.50 18.31
N ASP A 194 0.59 1.96 17.52
CA ASP A 194 0.34 2.59 16.22
C ASP A 194 -0.26 1.59 15.24
N PHE A 195 0.29 0.38 15.19
CA PHE A 195 -0.23 -0.68 14.32
C PHE A 195 -1.62 -1.16 14.77
N LYS A 196 -1.86 -1.23 16.07
CA LYS A 196 -3.21 -1.53 16.62
C LYS A 196 -4.23 -0.46 16.20
N ALA A 197 -3.86 0.82 16.23
CA ALA A 197 -4.73 1.91 15.76
C ALA A 197 -5.07 1.75 14.27
N LEU A 198 -4.09 1.40 13.43
CA LEU A 198 -4.31 1.09 12.02
C LEU A 198 -5.26 -0.11 11.84
N MET A 199 -5.02 -1.18 12.55
CA MET A 199 -5.88 -2.38 12.48
C MET A 199 -7.31 -2.07 12.89
N SER A 200 -7.51 -1.29 13.93
CA SER A 200 -8.83 -0.84 14.36
C SER A 200 -9.52 0.01 13.29
N LEU A 201 -8.83 1.00 12.73
CA LEU A 201 -9.35 1.86 11.68
C LEU A 201 -9.82 1.08 10.46
N LEU A 202 -9.03 0.10 10.02
CA LEU A 202 -9.27 -0.68 8.81
C LEU A 202 -10.04 -1.98 9.05
N LYS A 203 -10.51 -2.22 10.28
CA LYS A 203 -11.23 -3.46 10.67
C LYS A 203 -10.45 -4.73 10.36
N MET A 204 -9.17 -4.69 10.66
CA MET A 204 -8.23 -5.80 10.44
C MET A 204 -8.25 -6.75 11.63
N HIS A 205 -8.34 -8.05 11.36
CA HIS A 205 -8.30 -9.10 12.37
C HIS A 205 -7.79 -10.41 11.78
N LEU A 206 -7.17 -11.22 12.62
CA LEU A 206 -6.69 -12.55 12.27
C LEU A 206 -7.88 -13.49 11.98
N ILE A 207 -7.81 -14.17 10.83
CA ILE A 207 -8.70 -15.28 10.49
C ILE A 207 -8.07 -16.58 11.01
N PRO A 208 -8.81 -17.45 11.72
CA PRO A 208 -8.28 -18.74 12.15
C PRO A 208 -7.73 -19.54 10.98
N PRO A 209 -6.62 -20.32 11.14
CA PRO A 209 -5.97 -21.02 10.04
C PRO A 209 -6.86 -21.95 9.24
N ASP A 210 -7.83 -22.59 9.87
CA ASP A 210 -8.80 -23.51 9.26
C ASP A 210 -9.93 -22.78 8.49
N GLU A 211 -10.08 -21.48 8.69
CA GLU A 211 -11.07 -20.63 8.02
C GLU A 211 -10.45 -19.78 6.89
N VAL A 212 -9.14 -19.75 6.76
CA VAL A 212 -8.47 -19.01 5.68
C VAL A 212 -8.85 -19.61 4.33
N HIS A 213 -9.43 -18.78 3.46
CA HIS A 213 -9.96 -19.20 2.16
C HIS A 213 -9.64 -18.16 1.08
N LEU A 214 -8.64 -18.43 0.27
CA LEU A 214 -8.21 -17.56 -0.83
C LEU A 214 -8.58 -18.20 -2.18
N MET A 215 -9.86 -18.12 -2.50
CA MET A 215 -10.44 -18.58 -3.77
C MET A 215 -11.51 -17.60 -4.24
N PRO A 216 -11.92 -17.64 -5.52
CA PRO A 216 -12.90 -16.70 -6.07
C PRO A 216 -14.27 -16.70 -5.38
N ASP A 217 -14.64 -17.81 -4.73
CA ASP A 217 -15.89 -17.94 -3.99
C ASP A 217 -15.86 -17.32 -2.57
N LEU A 218 -14.71 -16.74 -2.16
CA LEU A 218 -14.59 -15.99 -0.90
C LEU A 218 -15.69 -14.94 -0.73
N PHE A 219 -16.08 -14.29 -1.82
CA PHE A 219 -17.05 -13.19 -1.82
C PHE A 219 -18.51 -13.64 -1.96
N VAL A 220 -18.77 -14.92 -2.15
CA VAL A 220 -20.13 -15.46 -2.23
C VAL A 220 -20.71 -15.45 -0.81
N LYS A 221 -21.71 -14.59 -0.60
CA LYS A 221 -22.46 -14.58 0.67
C LYS A 221 -23.16 -15.93 0.81
N LYS A 222 -22.81 -16.66 1.85
CA LYS A 222 -23.53 -17.85 2.28
C LYS A 222 -24.91 -17.47 2.79
#